data_cce92fac590faaef132c10f07b8d51bc
#
_entry.id   cce92fac590faaef132c10f07b8d51bc
#
_cell.length_a   1.000
_cell.length_b   1.000
_cell.length_c   1.000
_cell.angle_alpha   90.00
_cell.angle_beta   90.00
_cell.angle_gamma   90.00
#
_symmetry.space_group_name_H-M   'P 1'
#
loop_
_entity.id
_entity.type
_entity.pdbx_description
1 polymer ?
#
loop_
_entity_poly.entity_id
_entity_poly.type
_entity_poly.pdbx_seq_one_letter_code
_entity_poly.pdbx_strand_id
1 'polypeptide(L)'
;MKFFIDTANLEQIREAYDLGLLDGVTTNPSLMAKEGIKGVENQRKHYVDICNIVQGDVSAEVIATDYEGMIKEGEELAALNPHIVVKVPCIAEGIKAVKYFSGKGIRTNCTLVFSVGQALLAAKAGAT
;
A
#
# COMPACT_ATOMS: atom_id res chain seq x y z
N MET A 1 -3.20 -4.38 18.69
CA MET A 1 -1.96 -3.86 18.05
C MET A 1 -1.71 -4.70 16.82
N LYS A 2 -1.29 -4.09 15.70
CA LYS A 2 -0.98 -4.81 14.47
C LYS A 2 0.50 -4.66 14.13
N PHE A 3 1.12 -5.75 13.70
CA PHE A 3 2.51 -5.77 13.25
C PHE A 3 2.61 -5.91 11.75
N PHE A 4 3.40 -5.03 11.14
CA PHE A 4 3.71 -5.05 9.71
C PHE A 4 5.22 -5.17 9.50
N ILE A 5 5.62 -5.91 8.46
CA ILE A 5 6.99 -5.92 7.97
C ILE A 5 7.08 -5.04 6.72
N ASP A 6 8.14 -4.22 6.61
CA ASP A 6 8.38 -3.34 5.45
C ASP A 6 9.45 -3.97 4.55
N THR A 7 9.03 -4.74 3.58
CA THR A 7 9.91 -5.46 2.64
C THR A 7 9.17 -5.91 1.38
N ALA A 8 9.91 -6.19 0.32
CA ALA A 8 9.42 -6.88 -0.88
C ALA A 8 9.97 -8.31 -1.01
N ASN A 9 10.81 -8.75 -0.06
CA ASN A 9 11.42 -10.07 -0.10
C ASN A 9 10.47 -11.15 0.42
N LEU A 10 10.08 -12.10 -0.45
CA LEU A 10 9.08 -13.14 -0.10
C LEU A 10 9.57 -14.11 0.98
N GLU A 11 10.87 -14.37 1.08
CA GLU A 11 11.40 -15.26 2.12
C GLU A 11 11.30 -14.60 3.50
N GLN A 12 11.70 -13.34 3.62
CA GLN A 12 11.54 -12.56 4.85
C GLN A 12 10.08 -12.47 5.28
N ILE A 13 9.15 -12.31 4.33
CA ILE A 13 7.71 -12.27 4.61
C ILE A 13 7.24 -13.62 5.16
N ARG A 14 7.67 -14.75 4.57
CA ARG A 14 7.32 -16.09 5.06
C ARG A 14 7.86 -16.33 6.45
N GLU A 15 9.14 -16.02 6.69
CA GLU A 15 9.76 -16.17 8.02
C GLU A 15 8.99 -15.36 9.09
N ALA A 16 8.63 -14.11 8.78
CA ALA A 16 7.86 -13.27 9.69
C ALA A 16 6.44 -13.79 9.90
N TYR A 17 5.80 -14.31 8.85
CA TYR A 17 4.45 -14.89 8.93
C TYR A 17 4.42 -16.18 9.75
N ASP A 18 5.44 -17.03 9.62
CA ASP A 18 5.58 -18.29 10.36
C ASP A 18 5.72 -18.09 11.88
N LEU A 19 6.13 -16.89 12.34
CA LEU A 19 6.11 -16.52 13.74
C LEU A 19 4.68 -16.38 14.31
N GLY A 20 3.67 -16.30 13.44
CA GLY A 20 2.27 -16.17 13.83
C GLY A 20 1.87 -14.79 14.37
N LEU A 21 2.71 -13.77 14.15
CA LEU A 21 2.53 -12.41 14.69
C LEU A 21 2.32 -11.33 13.61
N LEU A 22 2.47 -11.69 12.34
CA LEU A 22 2.42 -10.75 11.24
C LEU A 22 0.97 -10.49 10.79
N ASP A 23 0.53 -9.25 10.85
CA ASP A 23 -0.81 -8.82 10.44
C ASP A 23 -0.84 -8.28 9.00
N GLY A 24 0.30 -7.88 8.46
CA GLY A 24 0.36 -7.32 7.12
C GLY A 24 1.76 -6.97 6.65
N VAL A 25 1.84 -6.50 5.42
CA VAL A 25 3.09 -6.11 4.76
C VAL A 25 2.96 -4.73 4.18
N THR A 26 3.98 -3.89 4.39
CA THR A 26 4.17 -2.68 3.61
C THR A 26 5.33 -2.86 2.64
N THR A 27 5.17 -2.37 1.43
CA THR A 27 6.23 -2.35 0.44
C THR A 27 6.14 -1.08 -0.41
N ASN A 28 7.08 -0.90 -1.31
CA ASN A 28 7.12 0.24 -2.22
C ASN A 28 7.94 -0.12 -3.47
N PRO A 29 7.86 0.70 -4.55
CA PRO A 29 8.59 0.45 -5.79
C PRO A 29 10.11 0.31 -5.61
N SER A 30 10.70 1.05 -4.66
CA SER A 30 12.16 0.98 -4.40
C SER A 30 12.57 -0.35 -3.77
N LEU A 31 11.77 -0.89 -2.85
CA LEU A 31 12.00 -2.22 -2.27
C LEU A 31 11.84 -3.30 -3.33
N MET A 32 10.81 -3.21 -4.19
CA MET A 32 10.63 -4.13 -5.30
C MET A 32 11.82 -4.11 -6.29
N ALA A 33 12.32 -2.91 -6.60
CA ALA A 33 13.48 -2.76 -7.47
C ALA A 33 14.75 -3.42 -6.89
N LYS A 34 14.95 -3.38 -5.57
CA LYS A 34 16.06 -4.07 -4.89
C LYS A 34 15.97 -5.60 -5.03
N GLU A 35 14.77 -6.15 -5.04
CA GLU A 35 14.51 -7.57 -5.28
C GLU A 35 14.53 -7.95 -6.77
N GLY A 36 14.90 -7.01 -7.66
CA GLY A 36 14.98 -7.24 -9.10
C GLY A 36 13.62 -7.27 -9.81
N ILE A 37 12.54 -6.87 -9.13
CA ILE A 37 11.18 -6.87 -9.69
C ILE A 37 10.99 -5.57 -10.47
N LYS A 38 10.95 -5.68 -11.80
CA LYS A 38 10.83 -4.56 -12.72
C LYS A 38 9.61 -4.72 -13.63
N GLY A 39 9.01 -3.59 -13.98
CA GLY A 39 7.83 -3.53 -14.85
C GLY A 39 6.52 -3.72 -14.10
N VAL A 40 5.49 -3.04 -14.58
CA VAL A 40 4.18 -2.95 -13.93
C VAL A 40 3.54 -4.32 -13.70
N GLU A 41 3.58 -5.19 -14.70
CA GLU A 41 2.98 -6.53 -14.61
C GLU A 41 3.67 -7.42 -13.56
N ASN A 42 5.01 -7.37 -13.49
CA ASN A 42 5.76 -8.13 -12.48
C ASN A 42 5.51 -7.59 -11.07
N GLN A 43 5.39 -6.27 -10.92
CA GLN A 43 5.04 -5.65 -9.63
C GLN A 43 3.63 -6.05 -9.18
N ARG A 44 2.65 -6.03 -10.09
CA ARG A 44 1.27 -6.46 -9.82
C ARG A 44 1.23 -7.92 -9.38
N LYS A 45 1.90 -8.79 -10.11
CA LYS A 45 2.01 -10.21 -9.75
C LYS A 45 2.64 -10.36 -8.36
N HIS A 46 3.69 -9.62 -8.07
CA HIS A 46 4.38 -9.68 -6.79
C HIS A 46 3.49 -9.26 -5.61
N TYR A 47 2.66 -8.22 -5.77
CA TYR A 47 1.66 -7.86 -4.75
C TYR A 47 0.68 -9.00 -4.47
N VAL A 48 0.23 -9.69 -5.52
CA VAL A 48 -0.66 -10.86 -5.36
C VAL A 48 0.07 -12.01 -4.66
N ASP A 49 1.34 -12.26 -5.00
CA ASP A 49 2.16 -13.28 -4.35
C ASP A 49 2.32 -13.00 -2.83
N ILE A 50 2.53 -11.73 -2.44
CA ILE A 50 2.55 -11.31 -1.03
C ILE A 50 1.20 -11.55 -0.36
N CYS A 51 0.09 -11.15 -0.99
CA CYS A 51 -1.26 -11.37 -0.46
C CYS A 51 -1.55 -12.86 -0.21
N ASN A 52 -1.08 -13.74 -1.09
CA ASN A 52 -1.25 -15.18 -0.94
C ASN A 52 -0.47 -15.77 0.24
N ILE A 53 0.63 -15.13 0.66
CA ILE A 53 1.41 -15.56 1.82
C ILE A 53 0.74 -15.08 3.11
N VAL A 54 0.46 -13.78 3.22
CA VAL A 54 0.13 -13.13 4.50
C VAL A 54 -1.35 -13.25 4.85
N GLN A 55 -2.25 -13.30 3.88
CA GLN A 55 -3.72 -13.25 4.09
C GLN A 55 -4.15 -12.09 5.01
N GLY A 56 -3.42 -10.98 4.96
CA GLY A 56 -3.62 -9.76 5.73
C GLY A 56 -3.37 -8.53 4.87
N ASP A 57 -3.38 -7.36 5.46
CA ASP A 57 -3.26 -6.10 4.74
C ASP A 57 -1.90 -5.96 4.02
N VAL A 58 -1.92 -5.68 2.72
CA VAL A 58 -0.73 -5.45 1.89
C VAL A 58 -0.79 -4.07 1.27
N SER A 59 0.13 -3.20 1.66
CA SER A 59 0.22 -1.85 1.13
C SER A 59 0.91 -1.85 -0.24
N ALA A 60 0.16 -1.46 -1.28
CA ALA A 60 0.63 -1.30 -2.65
C ALA A 60 0.64 0.18 -3.04
N GLU A 61 1.83 0.71 -3.36
CA GLU A 61 2.04 2.15 -3.53
C GLU A 61 1.82 2.61 -4.97
N VAL A 62 1.08 3.71 -5.13
CA VAL A 62 0.94 4.43 -6.40
C VAL A 62 2.25 5.18 -6.72
N ILE A 63 2.56 5.33 -8.00
CA ILE A 63 3.75 6.05 -8.48
C ILE A 63 3.39 7.46 -8.93
N ALA A 64 2.19 7.66 -9.46
CA ALA A 64 1.69 8.95 -9.89
C ALA A 64 1.72 9.98 -8.75
N THR A 65 1.98 11.23 -9.10
CA THR A 65 2.01 12.38 -8.16
C THR A 65 0.86 13.35 -8.37
N ASP A 66 0.09 13.18 -9.43
CA ASP A 66 -1.13 13.92 -9.71
C ASP A 66 -2.38 13.12 -9.30
N TYR A 67 -3.47 13.81 -9.06
CA TYR A 67 -4.73 13.22 -8.56
C TYR A 67 -5.28 12.14 -9.51
N GLU A 68 -5.38 12.43 -10.81
CA GLU A 68 -6.00 11.53 -11.78
C GLU A 68 -5.18 10.24 -11.96
N GLY A 69 -3.86 10.39 -12.03
CA GLY A 69 -2.94 9.27 -12.07
C GLY A 69 -3.04 8.38 -10.82
N MET A 70 -3.09 8.99 -9.63
CA MET A 70 -3.27 8.25 -8.36
C MET A 70 -4.58 7.48 -8.33
N ILE A 71 -5.69 8.09 -8.79
CA ILE A 71 -6.99 7.41 -8.84
C ILE A 71 -6.93 6.19 -9.75
N LYS A 72 -6.42 6.36 -10.97
CA LYS A 72 -6.31 5.27 -11.94
C LYS A 72 -5.45 4.12 -11.40
N GLU A 73 -4.23 4.43 -10.97
CA GLU A 73 -3.31 3.42 -10.43
C GLU A 73 -3.88 2.75 -9.18
N GLY A 74 -4.48 3.51 -8.28
CA GLY A 74 -5.04 2.99 -7.02
C GLY A 74 -6.25 2.08 -7.23
N GLU A 75 -7.15 2.39 -8.17
CA GLU A 75 -8.25 1.51 -8.54
C GLU A 75 -7.74 0.19 -9.15
N GLU A 76 -6.73 0.27 -10.04
CA GLU A 76 -6.09 -0.91 -10.62
C GLU A 76 -5.42 -1.78 -9.55
N LEU A 77 -4.71 -1.17 -8.58
CA LEU A 77 -4.09 -1.89 -7.47
C LEU A 77 -5.13 -2.54 -6.56
N ALA A 78 -6.16 -1.80 -6.16
CA ALA A 78 -7.23 -2.31 -5.30
C ALA A 78 -7.97 -3.50 -5.91
N ALA A 79 -8.07 -3.56 -7.24
CA ALA A 79 -8.70 -4.66 -7.96
C ALA A 79 -7.89 -5.95 -7.98
N LEU A 80 -6.59 -5.93 -7.63
CA LEU A 80 -5.72 -7.12 -7.68
C LEU A 80 -6.09 -8.17 -6.63
N ASN A 81 -6.43 -7.72 -5.41
CA ASN A 81 -6.73 -8.62 -4.29
C ASN A 81 -7.45 -7.85 -3.18
N PRO A 82 -8.43 -8.45 -2.47
CA PRO A 82 -9.15 -7.79 -1.38
C PRO A 82 -8.27 -7.38 -0.18
N HIS A 83 -7.08 -7.92 -0.05
CA HIS A 83 -6.12 -7.54 0.98
C HIS A 83 -5.29 -6.30 0.63
N ILE A 84 -5.37 -5.80 -0.60
CA ILE A 84 -4.64 -4.60 -0.99
C ILE A 84 -5.19 -3.36 -0.26
N VAL A 85 -4.25 -2.61 0.29
CA VAL A 85 -4.44 -1.27 0.84
C VAL A 85 -3.62 -0.31 -0.02
N VAL A 86 -4.28 0.62 -0.69
CA VAL A 86 -3.61 1.54 -1.62
C VAL A 86 -2.77 2.54 -0.85
N LYS A 87 -1.46 2.53 -1.07
CA LYS A 87 -0.53 3.43 -0.40
C LYS A 87 -0.36 4.71 -1.22
N VAL A 88 -0.64 5.85 -0.58
CA VAL A 88 -0.74 7.17 -1.23
C VAL A 88 0.10 8.18 -0.45
N PRO A 89 0.94 9.01 -1.13
CA PRO A 89 1.77 10.00 -0.42
C PRO A 89 0.93 11.14 0.18
N CYS A 90 1.34 11.64 1.34
CA CYS A 90 0.71 12.76 2.04
C CYS A 90 1.06 14.11 1.40
N ILE A 91 0.59 14.32 0.18
CA ILE A 91 0.64 15.58 -0.56
C ILE A 91 -0.78 16.06 -0.85
N ALA A 92 -0.98 17.28 -1.30
CA ALA A 92 -2.31 17.84 -1.55
C ALA A 92 -3.17 16.94 -2.44
N GLU A 93 -2.61 16.48 -3.56
CA GLU A 93 -3.29 15.57 -4.49
C GLU A 93 -3.54 14.19 -3.86
N GLY A 94 -2.61 13.70 -3.04
CA GLY A 94 -2.75 12.45 -2.29
C GLY A 94 -3.89 12.49 -1.26
N ILE A 95 -4.05 13.59 -0.52
CA ILE A 95 -5.18 13.76 0.42
C ILE A 95 -6.53 13.76 -0.31
N LYS A 96 -6.61 14.37 -1.49
CA LYS A 96 -7.81 14.30 -2.34
C LYS A 96 -8.08 12.86 -2.79
N ALA A 97 -7.03 12.14 -3.20
CA ALA A 97 -7.13 10.73 -3.60
C ALA A 97 -7.59 9.83 -2.43
N VAL A 98 -7.02 10.01 -1.23
CA VAL A 98 -7.47 9.30 -0.01
C VAL A 98 -8.97 9.53 0.22
N LYS A 99 -9.44 10.77 0.10
CA LYS A 99 -10.86 11.09 0.25
C LYS A 99 -11.73 10.40 -0.79
N TYR A 100 -11.29 10.37 -2.04
CA TYR A 100 -11.97 9.65 -3.11
C TYR A 100 -12.06 8.15 -2.82
N PHE A 101 -10.94 7.50 -2.50
CA PHE A 101 -10.88 6.07 -2.20
C PHE A 101 -11.76 5.70 -1.01
N SER A 102 -11.72 6.50 0.06
CA SER A 102 -12.60 6.32 1.22
C SER A 102 -14.08 6.32 0.83
N GLY A 103 -14.50 7.22 -0.07
CA GLY A 103 -15.87 7.26 -0.60
C GLY A 103 -16.24 6.04 -1.46
N LYS A 104 -15.26 5.33 -1.99
CA LYS A 104 -15.43 4.10 -2.79
C LYS A 104 -15.28 2.81 -1.95
N GLY A 105 -15.01 2.92 -0.66
CA GLY A 105 -14.71 1.76 0.20
C GLY A 105 -13.35 1.12 -0.07
N ILE A 106 -12.46 1.80 -0.79
CA ILE A 106 -11.08 1.38 -1.01
C ILE A 106 -10.24 1.85 0.18
N ARG A 107 -9.58 0.92 0.85
CA ARG A 107 -8.71 1.21 2.00
C ARG A 107 -7.41 1.85 1.55
N THR A 108 -6.92 2.82 2.34
CA THR A 108 -5.70 3.55 2.01
C THR A 108 -4.72 3.61 3.17
N ASN A 109 -3.43 3.55 2.84
CA ASN A 109 -2.31 3.86 3.74
C ASN A 109 -1.69 5.18 3.29
N CYS A 110 -1.90 6.25 4.06
CA CYS A 110 -1.29 7.55 3.76
C CYS A 110 0.16 7.56 4.23
N THR A 111 1.10 7.58 3.28
CA THR A 111 2.53 7.53 3.57
C THR A 111 3.19 8.92 3.56
N LEU A 112 4.40 9.02 4.10
CA LEU A 112 5.18 10.26 4.19
C LEU A 112 4.48 11.31 5.06
N VAL A 113 3.91 10.88 6.16
CA VAL A 113 3.28 11.74 7.16
C VAL A 113 4.36 12.14 8.18
N PHE A 114 4.78 13.39 8.18
CA PHE A 114 5.87 13.91 9.00
C PHE A 114 5.45 14.96 10.05
N SER A 115 4.14 15.24 10.16
CA SER A 115 3.63 16.17 11.17
C SER A 115 2.24 15.77 11.65
N VAL A 116 1.88 16.27 12.84
CA VAL A 116 0.53 16.08 13.41
C VAL A 116 -0.55 16.65 12.50
N GLY A 117 -0.29 17.81 11.88
CA GLY A 117 -1.22 18.43 10.92
C GLY A 117 -1.48 17.53 9.70
N GLN A 118 -0.44 16.93 9.13
CA GLN A 118 -0.57 15.97 8.04
C GLN A 118 -1.35 14.72 8.47
N ALA A 119 -1.07 14.17 9.66
CA ALA A 119 -1.79 13.03 10.20
C ALA A 119 -3.29 13.32 10.36
N LEU A 120 -3.63 14.52 10.86
CA LEU A 120 -5.00 14.96 11.02
C LEU A 120 -5.73 15.06 9.68
N LEU A 121 -5.08 15.60 8.65
CA LEU A 121 -5.64 15.68 7.29
C LEU A 121 -5.87 14.29 6.69
N ALA A 122 -4.90 13.38 6.81
CA ALA A 122 -5.03 12.00 6.34
C ALA A 122 -6.19 11.27 7.03
N ALA A 123 -6.26 11.34 8.35
CA ALA A 123 -7.35 10.74 9.13
C ALA A 123 -8.72 11.34 8.75
N LYS A 124 -8.82 12.66 8.61
CA LYS A 124 -10.05 13.36 8.20
C LYS A 124 -10.47 13.00 6.78
N ALA A 125 -9.53 12.74 5.88
CA ALA A 125 -9.80 12.26 4.53
C ALA A 125 -10.32 10.81 4.51
N GLY A 126 -10.07 10.03 5.56
CA GLY A 126 -10.54 8.66 5.71
C GLY A 126 -9.47 7.60 5.43
N ALA A 127 -8.19 7.93 5.66
CA ALA A 127 -7.12 6.93 5.64
C ALA A 127 -7.37 5.86 6.72
N THR A 128 -7.02 4.61 6.38
CA THR A 128 -7.11 3.44 7.28
C THR A 128 -5.86 3.33 8.14
#